data_e7841df7528d3bfaac501aec92973d75
#
_entry.id   e7841df7528d3bfaac501aec92973d75
#
_cell.length_a   1.000
_cell.length_b   1.000
_cell.length_c   1.000
_cell.angle_alpha   90.00
_cell.angle_beta   90.00
_cell.angle_gamma   90.00
#
_symmetry.space_group_name_H-M   'P 1'
#
loop_
_entity.id
_entity.type
_entity.pdbx_description
1 polymer ?
#
loop_
_entity_poly.entity_id
_entity_poly.type
_entity_poly.pdbx_seq_one_letter_code
_entity_poly.pdbx_strand_id
1 'polypeptide(L)'
;MLSLSFDYVGMRKEELPTPALLIDLDLLEKNIRTMSEYYRGRKNAGVIPHQKGHRLPIIARKQLEEGAKGVSMTSLGLAEYYVQSGIDNILITSEICGRAKIAKLCGLSKQANIVTGVDSLENIRQLSEAALENHTVIKVAPEMYDGTGSCGVKASKMKDFVKELNNHRGIEFEGFWHHGQESNIVKFSERRSAHFKTLDEMARLKDEMEDSGIEVRLLSAGYTCTWNITPEHTLKNVLVQAGSYVFSDWCSHHHLEGLEAFDCALTVLTRCISRPAPNEAMFDFGLNSCSDECGENYDLIVGPTFKDISGINAVHEREEISLAVFNEPRVDVKVGDAVEVIPAHSDTTAKLHSVYYGIRDGVVEVVWPNYGQCLF
;
A
#
# COMPACT_ATOMS: atom_id res chain seq x y z
N MET A 1 -1.96 -19.10 -23.32
CA MET A 1 -1.10 -17.92 -23.14
C MET A 1 -0.90 -17.28 -24.50
N LEU A 2 -1.53 -16.11 -24.73
CA LEU A 2 -1.16 -15.30 -25.88
C LEU A 2 0.23 -14.74 -25.60
N SER A 3 1.23 -15.19 -26.29
CA SER A 3 2.55 -14.58 -26.33
C SER A 3 2.37 -13.19 -26.95
N LEU A 4 2.35 -12.15 -26.11
CA LEU A 4 2.54 -10.80 -26.59
C LEU A 4 4.00 -10.70 -27.03
N SER A 5 4.26 -10.97 -28.28
CA SER A 5 5.60 -10.95 -28.89
C SER A 5 6.09 -9.53 -29.19
N PHE A 6 5.55 -8.52 -28.53
CA PHE A 6 6.05 -7.15 -28.64
C PHE A 6 7.01 -6.87 -27.48
N ASP A 7 8.25 -6.63 -27.83
CA ASP A 7 9.23 -6.10 -26.88
C ASP A 7 9.07 -4.58 -26.86
N TYR A 8 8.50 -4.06 -25.76
CA TYR A 8 8.31 -2.62 -25.57
C TYR A 8 9.56 -1.92 -25.05
N VAL A 9 10.57 -2.67 -24.61
CA VAL A 9 11.82 -2.09 -24.08
C VAL A 9 12.55 -1.35 -25.20
N GLY A 10 12.98 -0.11 -24.91
CA GLY A 10 13.61 0.77 -25.87
C GLY A 10 12.64 1.66 -26.67
N MET A 11 11.33 1.44 -26.59
CA MET A 11 10.35 2.32 -27.22
C MET A 11 10.17 3.62 -26.44
N ARG A 12 9.83 4.67 -27.11
CA ARG A 12 9.36 5.89 -26.46
C ARG A 12 8.00 5.66 -25.83
N LYS A 13 7.76 6.24 -24.65
CA LYS A 13 6.49 6.03 -23.93
C LYS A 13 5.26 6.43 -24.75
N GLU A 14 5.38 7.49 -25.59
CA GLU A 14 4.30 7.98 -26.44
C GLU A 14 3.89 6.98 -27.55
N GLU A 15 4.72 5.97 -27.82
CA GLU A 15 4.44 4.91 -28.81
C GLU A 15 3.72 3.71 -28.19
N LEU A 16 3.58 3.66 -26.88
CA LEU A 16 2.85 2.58 -26.19
C LEU A 16 1.37 2.57 -26.56
N PRO A 17 0.74 1.38 -26.63
CA PRO A 17 -0.71 1.29 -26.73
C PRO A 17 -1.35 1.82 -25.44
N THR A 18 -2.34 2.70 -25.60
CA THR A 18 -3.07 3.34 -24.48
C THR A 18 -4.40 2.63 -24.20
N PRO A 19 -4.93 2.66 -22.97
CA PRO A 19 -4.27 3.21 -21.79
C PRO A 19 -3.13 2.33 -21.27
N ALA A 20 -2.03 2.93 -20.76
CA ALA A 20 -0.87 2.21 -20.25
C ALA A 20 -0.43 2.72 -18.90
N LEU A 21 -0.12 1.82 -17.96
CA LEU A 21 0.35 2.18 -16.62
C LEU A 21 1.86 2.39 -16.61
N LEU A 22 2.29 3.61 -16.35
CA LEU A 22 3.68 4.03 -16.34
C LEU A 22 4.20 4.18 -14.91
N ILE A 23 5.46 3.83 -14.71
CA ILE A 23 6.23 4.17 -13.52
C ILE A 23 7.44 5.00 -13.95
N ASP A 24 7.54 6.23 -13.48
CA ASP A 24 8.76 7.01 -13.55
C ASP A 24 9.77 6.42 -12.56
N LEU A 25 10.81 5.78 -13.09
CA LEU A 25 11.78 5.03 -12.28
C LEU A 25 12.64 5.94 -11.42
N ASP A 26 12.93 7.15 -11.87
CA ASP A 26 13.73 8.13 -11.10
C ASP A 26 12.94 8.64 -9.89
N LEU A 27 11.65 8.94 -10.08
CA LEU A 27 10.77 9.36 -9.00
C LEU A 27 10.49 8.22 -8.02
N LEU A 28 10.26 6.98 -8.51
CA LEU A 28 10.12 5.80 -7.66
C LEU A 28 11.36 5.61 -6.77
N GLU A 29 12.55 5.65 -7.35
CA GLU A 29 13.81 5.47 -6.63
C GLU A 29 14.10 6.62 -5.67
N LYS A 30 13.74 7.85 -6.04
CA LYS A 30 13.79 9.02 -5.16
C LYS A 30 12.87 8.83 -3.95
N ASN A 31 11.63 8.43 -4.14
CA ASN A 31 10.67 8.19 -3.06
C ASN A 31 11.18 7.13 -2.07
N ILE A 32 11.71 6.01 -2.58
CA ILE A 32 12.27 4.95 -1.75
C ILE A 32 13.47 5.46 -0.94
N ARG A 33 14.40 6.21 -1.56
CA ARG A 33 15.55 6.82 -0.87
C ARG A 33 15.12 7.83 0.18
N THR A 34 14.17 8.71 -0.12
CA THR A 34 13.64 9.69 0.81
C THR A 34 13.16 9.04 2.11
N MET A 35 12.39 7.96 1.99
CA MET A 35 11.93 7.18 3.14
C MET A 35 13.12 6.55 3.89
N SER A 36 14.02 5.89 3.19
CA SER A 36 15.20 5.24 3.75
C SER A 36 16.11 6.21 4.49
N GLU A 37 16.45 7.33 3.89
CA GLU A 37 17.32 8.35 4.48
C GLU A 37 16.71 8.94 5.74
N TYR A 38 15.40 9.15 5.76
CA TYR A 38 14.70 9.65 6.93
C TYR A 38 14.78 8.66 8.10
N TYR A 39 14.70 7.36 7.86
CA TYR A 39 14.78 6.33 8.90
C TYR A 39 16.22 5.90 9.23
N ARG A 40 17.19 6.24 8.40
CA ARG A 40 18.60 5.86 8.58
C ARG A 40 19.16 6.37 9.91
N GLY A 41 19.64 5.44 10.73
CA GLY A 41 20.20 5.75 12.05
C GLY A 41 19.16 5.99 13.16
N ARG A 42 17.86 5.99 12.87
CA ARG A 42 16.82 6.07 13.89
C ARG A 42 16.68 4.71 14.58
N LYS A 43 16.77 4.71 15.92
CA LYS A 43 16.69 3.48 16.71
C LYS A 43 15.29 3.21 17.26
N ASN A 44 14.41 4.20 17.22
CA ASN A 44 13.06 4.12 17.79
C ASN A 44 12.00 3.69 16.79
N ALA A 45 12.27 3.76 15.51
CA ALA A 45 11.32 3.34 14.47
C ALA A 45 12.03 2.77 13.24
N GLY A 46 11.31 1.96 12.47
CA GLY A 46 11.72 1.39 11.20
C GLY A 46 10.56 1.35 10.21
N VAL A 47 10.81 0.86 9.01
CA VAL A 47 9.77 0.70 7.97
C VAL A 47 9.56 -0.76 7.66
N ILE A 48 8.30 -1.18 7.60
CA ILE A 48 7.82 -2.45 7.07
C ILE A 48 6.80 -2.15 5.95
N PRO A 49 7.27 -1.77 4.74
CA PRO A 49 6.43 -1.15 3.74
C PRO A 49 5.27 -2.04 3.31
N HIS A 50 4.09 -1.43 3.17
CA HIS A 50 2.88 -2.15 2.79
C HIS A 50 2.81 -2.34 1.27
N GLN A 51 2.64 -3.57 0.82
CA GLN A 51 2.81 -3.99 -0.57
C GLN A 51 1.52 -3.96 -1.40
N LYS A 52 0.38 -3.55 -0.83
CA LYS A 52 -0.91 -3.56 -1.57
C LYS A 52 -0.92 -2.58 -2.75
N GLY A 53 -0.12 -1.52 -2.71
CA GLY A 53 -0.09 -0.49 -3.75
C GLY A 53 0.51 -0.99 -5.06
N HIS A 54 1.67 -1.61 -5.01
CA HIS A 54 2.38 -2.03 -6.23
C HIS A 54 2.37 -3.53 -6.50
N ARG A 55 2.31 -4.38 -5.47
CA ARG A 55 2.28 -5.86 -5.58
C ARG A 55 3.44 -6.48 -6.36
N LEU A 56 4.55 -5.78 -6.46
CA LEU A 56 5.74 -6.17 -7.23
C LEU A 56 6.90 -6.51 -6.29
N PRO A 57 7.34 -7.79 -6.23
CA PRO A 57 8.50 -8.18 -5.42
C PRO A 57 9.79 -7.43 -5.77
N ILE A 58 9.94 -6.97 -7.01
CA ILE A 58 11.12 -6.18 -7.43
C ILE A 58 11.18 -4.82 -6.71
N ILE A 59 10.05 -4.15 -6.51
CA ILE A 59 10.00 -2.90 -5.74
C ILE A 59 10.26 -3.19 -4.25
N ALA A 60 9.68 -4.28 -3.73
CA ALA A 60 9.95 -4.69 -2.35
C ALA A 60 11.43 -4.96 -2.10
N ARG A 61 12.16 -5.58 -3.03
CA ARG A 61 13.61 -5.77 -2.92
C ARG A 61 14.35 -4.45 -2.84
N LYS A 62 14.02 -3.47 -3.70
CA LYS A 62 14.59 -2.11 -3.60
C LYS A 62 14.36 -1.49 -2.22
N GLN A 63 13.15 -1.66 -1.64
CA GLN A 63 12.84 -1.18 -0.28
C GLN A 63 13.66 -1.90 0.80
N LEU A 64 13.85 -3.23 0.67
CA LEU A 64 14.67 -4.04 1.60
C LEU A 64 16.16 -3.68 1.50
N GLU A 65 16.70 -3.50 0.30
CA GLU A 65 18.07 -3.05 0.04
C GLU A 65 18.33 -1.67 0.66
N GLU A 66 17.34 -0.82 0.69
CA GLU A 66 17.36 0.49 1.34
C GLU A 66 17.04 0.46 2.85
N GLY A 67 16.93 -0.73 3.46
CA GLY A 67 16.90 -0.93 4.92
C GLY A 67 15.53 -1.15 5.55
N ALA A 68 14.48 -1.41 4.76
CA ALA A 68 13.21 -1.90 5.28
C ALA A 68 13.40 -3.22 6.07
N LYS A 69 12.60 -3.42 7.13
CA LYS A 69 12.78 -4.53 8.07
C LYS A 69 12.02 -5.80 7.68
N GLY A 70 11.34 -5.79 6.57
CA GLY A 70 10.45 -6.80 6.05
C GLY A 70 9.40 -6.09 5.20
N VAL A 71 8.30 -6.77 4.90
CA VAL A 71 7.16 -6.20 4.15
C VAL A 71 5.85 -6.51 4.85
N SER A 72 4.84 -5.69 4.62
CA SER A 72 3.47 -5.95 5.12
C SER A 72 2.47 -6.02 3.96
N MET A 73 1.40 -6.79 4.15
CA MET A 73 0.34 -6.97 3.14
C MET A 73 -0.92 -7.55 3.77
N THR A 74 -2.07 -7.41 3.09
CA THR A 74 -3.35 -7.93 3.59
C THR A 74 -3.71 -9.31 3.04
N SER A 75 -3.02 -9.80 2.00
CA SER A 75 -3.47 -10.97 1.24
C SER A 75 -2.48 -12.13 1.36
N LEU A 76 -3.00 -13.30 1.72
CA LEU A 76 -2.21 -14.54 1.80
C LEU A 76 -1.68 -14.98 0.43
N GLY A 77 -2.45 -14.76 -0.64
CA GLY A 77 -2.00 -15.04 -2.01
C GLY A 77 -0.81 -14.17 -2.41
N LEU A 78 -0.83 -12.90 -2.01
CA LEU A 78 0.29 -12.01 -2.23
C LEU A 78 1.52 -12.43 -1.41
N ALA A 79 1.33 -12.85 -0.14
CA ALA A 79 2.41 -13.38 0.69
C ALA A 79 3.08 -14.61 0.05
N GLU A 80 2.29 -15.54 -0.49
CA GLU A 80 2.81 -16.69 -1.23
C GLU A 80 3.69 -16.28 -2.41
N TYR A 81 3.24 -15.33 -3.22
CA TYR A 81 4.00 -14.81 -4.35
C TYR A 81 5.33 -14.17 -3.93
N TYR A 82 5.33 -13.45 -2.80
CA TYR A 82 6.53 -12.83 -2.25
C TYR A 82 7.51 -13.87 -1.69
N VAL A 83 7.01 -14.88 -0.97
CA VAL A 83 7.84 -16.01 -0.49
C VAL A 83 8.48 -16.74 -1.68
N GLN A 84 7.71 -17.06 -2.73
CA GLN A 84 8.24 -17.67 -3.96
C GLN A 84 9.26 -16.76 -4.67
N SER A 85 9.19 -15.46 -4.45
CA SER A 85 10.16 -14.48 -4.95
C SER A 85 11.37 -14.28 -4.02
N GLY A 86 11.49 -15.04 -2.92
CA GLY A 86 12.61 -14.98 -1.98
C GLY A 86 12.54 -13.85 -0.94
N ILE A 87 11.34 -13.36 -0.63
CA ILE A 87 11.10 -12.41 0.45
C ILE A 87 10.47 -13.16 1.61
N ASP A 88 11.13 -13.20 2.75
CA ASP A 88 10.88 -14.14 3.84
C ASP A 88 10.51 -13.51 5.19
N ASN A 89 10.41 -12.18 5.29
CA ASN A 89 9.96 -11.48 6.50
C ASN A 89 8.69 -10.69 6.21
N ILE A 90 7.53 -11.26 6.55
CA ILE A 90 6.22 -10.78 6.11
C ILE A 90 5.26 -10.63 7.30
N LEU A 91 4.65 -9.45 7.41
CA LEU A 91 3.50 -9.21 8.29
C LEU A 91 2.22 -9.21 7.43
N ILE A 92 1.34 -10.17 7.67
CA ILE A 92 0.01 -10.19 7.06
C ILE A 92 -0.96 -9.44 7.99
N THR A 93 -1.40 -8.29 7.54
CA THR A 93 -2.28 -7.38 8.29
C THR A 93 -3.76 -7.69 8.03
N SER A 94 -4.11 -8.95 8.16
CA SER A 94 -5.49 -9.44 8.09
C SER A 94 -5.60 -10.80 8.78
N GLU A 95 -6.82 -11.16 9.16
CA GLU A 95 -7.16 -12.43 9.76
C GLU A 95 -7.26 -13.52 8.69
N ILE A 96 -6.55 -14.63 8.89
CA ILE A 96 -6.58 -15.75 7.96
C ILE A 96 -7.59 -16.78 8.46
N CYS A 97 -8.74 -16.82 7.81
CA CYS A 97 -9.85 -17.69 8.13
C CYS A 97 -10.14 -18.70 7.02
N GLY A 98 -10.71 -19.82 7.40
CA GLY A 98 -11.10 -20.90 6.48
C GLY A 98 -10.00 -21.92 6.21
N ARG A 99 -10.37 -23.19 6.20
CA ARG A 99 -9.46 -24.35 6.17
C ARG A 99 -8.40 -24.29 5.09
N ALA A 100 -8.76 -23.89 3.87
CA ALA A 100 -7.81 -23.84 2.75
C ALA A 100 -6.75 -22.75 2.93
N LYS A 101 -7.14 -21.55 3.39
CA LYS A 101 -6.21 -20.48 3.66
C LYS A 101 -5.30 -20.80 4.86
N ILE A 102 -5.85 -21.38 5.92
CA ILE A 102 -5.07 -21.78 7.11
C ILE A 102 -4.05 -22.87 6.74
N ALA A 103 -4.43 -23.87 5.95
CA ALA A 103 -3.49 -24.88 5.47
C ALA A 103 -2.36 -24.28 4.62
N LYS A 104 -2.67 -23.31 3.75
CA LYS A 104 -1.67 -22.56 2.98
C LYS A 104 -0.75 -21.77 3.90
N LEU A 105 -1.29 -21.07 4.90
CA LEU A 105 -0.50 -20.33 5.90
C LEU A 105 0.48 -21.26 6.63
N CYS A 106 0.04 -22.45 7.06
CA CYS A 106 0.92 -23.44 7.67
C CYS A 106 2.08 -23.85 6.75
N GLY A 107 1.81 -24.01 5.45
CA GLY A 107 2.85 -24.33 4.45
C GLY A 107 3.86 -23.20 4.27
N LEU A 108 3.39 -21.95 4.25
CA LEU A 108 4.23 -20.76 4.10
C LEU A 108 5.05 -20.49 5.37
N SER A 109 4.47 -20.69 6.57
CA SER A 109 5.17 -20.50 7.86
C SER A 109 6.36 -21.45 8.05
N LYS A 110 6.46 -22.52 7.27
CA LYS A 110 7.66 -23.40 7.24
C LYS A 110 8.78 -22.86 6.35
N GLN A 111 8.48 -21.91 5.47
CA GLN A 111 9.40 -21.43 4.45
C GLN A 111 9.88 -20.00 4.75
N ALA A 112 9.10 -19.23 5.52
CA ALA A 112 9.34 -17.81 5.76
C ALA A 112 8.90 -17.41 7.17
N ASN A 113 9.45 -16.33 7.68
CA ASN A 113 9.00 -15.68 8.90
C ASN A 113 7.73 -14.88 8.62
N ILE A 114 6.58 -15.49 8.85
CA ILE A 114 5.28 -14.88 8.61
C ILE A 114 4.58 -14.65 9.95
N VAL A 115 4.17 -13.41 10.18
CA VAL A 115 3.29 -13.03 11.29
C VAL A 115 1.94 -12.65 10.69
N THR A 116 0.83 -13.17 11.23
CA THR A 116 -0.52 -12.85 10.72
C THR A 116 -1.39 -12.17 11.78
N GLY A 117 -2.30 -11.33 11.32
CA GLY A 117 -3.35 -10.71 12.16
C GLY A 117 -4.26 -11.75 12.81
N VAL A 118 -4.73 -11.45 14.00
CA VAL A 118 -5.77 -12.20 14.72
C VAL A 118 -6.56 -11.27 15.62
N ASP A 119 -7.85 -11.50 15.79
CA ASP A 119 -8.71 -10.74 16.70
C ASP A 119 -9.73 -11.60 17.48
N SER A 120 -9.76 -12.89 17.23
CA SER A 120 -10.77 -13.81 17.75
C SER A 120 -10.15 -15.11 18.27
N LEU A 121 -10.56 -15.54 19.47
CA LEU A 121 -10.11 -16.80 20.06
C LEU A 121 -10.56 -18.02 19.23
N GLU A 122 -11.67 -17.92 18.52
CA GLU A 122 -12.11 -18.98 17.61
C GLU A 122 -11.16 -19.13 16.42
N ASN A 123 -10.69 -18.01 15.84
CA ASN A 123 -9.68 -18.06 14.79
C ASN A 123 -8.34 -18.64 15.32
N ILE A 124 -7.93 -18.23 16.52
CA ILE A 124 -6.73 -18.78 17.18
C ILE A 124 -6.85 -20.29 17.39
N ARG A 125 -8.02 -20.79 17.83
CA ARG A 125 -8.26 -22.22 17.98
C ARG A 125 -8.06 -22.96 16.65
N GLN A 126 -8.65 -22.44 15.57
CA GLN A 126 -8.52 -23.03 14.22
C GLN A 126 -7.06 -23.03 13.72
N LEU A 127 -6.35 -21.93 13.94
CA LEU A 127 -4.92 -21.81 13.61
C LEU A 127 -4.08 -22.80 14.43
N SER A 128 -4.35 -22.95 15.72
CA SER A 128 -3.66 -23.87 16.63
C SER A 128 -3.85 -25.34 16.20
N GLU A 129 -5.09 -25.76 15.93
CA GLU A 129 -5.39 -27.10 15.43
C GLU A 129 -4.63 -27.40 14.15
N ALA A 130 -4.69 -26.48 13.18
CA ALA A 130 -3.98 -26.64 11.92
C ALA A 130 -2.45 -26.62 12.06
N ALA A 131 -1.92 -25.80 12.95
CA ALA A 131 -0.48 -25.75 13.23
C ALA A 131 0.03 -27.08 13.78
N LEU A 132 -0.71 -27.69 14.71
CA LEU A 132 -0.39 -29.01 15.29
C LEU A 132 -0.49 -30.12 14.24
N GLU A 133 -1.56 -30.15 13.44
CA GLU A 133 -1.72 -31.12 12.36
C GLU A 133 -0.59 -31.03 11.32
N ASN A 134 -0.12 -29.82 11.05
CA ASN A 134 0.94 -29.58 10.06
C ASN A 134 2.35 -29.53 10.66
N HIS A 135 2.54 -29.81 11.95
CA HIS A 135 3.83 -29.77 12.65
C HIS A 135 4.58 -28.46 12.40
N THR A 136 3.89 -27.33 12.62
CA THR A 136 4.46 -25.97 12.48
C THR A 136 4.04 -25.09 13.65
N VAL A 137 4.58 -23.89 13.69
CA VAL A 137 4.17 -22.80 14.59
C VAL A 137 3.69 -21.65 13.72
N ILE A 138 2.54 -21.08 14.07
CA ILE A 138 2.01 -19.88 13.43
C ILE A 138 2.27 -18.71 14.37
N LYS A 139 2.98 -17.72 13.88
CA LYS A 139 3.22 -16.47 14.58
C LYS A 139 2.08 -15.51 14.35
N VAL A 140 1.63 -14.88 15.43
CA VAL A 140 0.45 -14.01 15.38
C VAL A 140 0.69 -12.68 16.07
N ALA A 141 0.02 -11.64 15.58
CA ALA A 141 -0.01 -10.33 16.16
C ALA A 141 -1.45 -9.78 16.11
N PRO A 142 -2.14 -9.64 17.25
CA PRO A 142 -3.45 -9.03 17.28
C PRO A 142 -3.44 -7.59 16.76
N GLU A 143 -4.49 -7.22 16.02
CA GLU A 143 -4.76 -5.82 15.71
C GLU A 143 -5.38 -5.11 16.90
N MET A 144 -4.96 -3.89 17.17
CA MET A 144 -5.62 -3.03 18.15
C MET A 144 -6.79 -2.31 17.48
N TYR A 145 -8.01 -2.61 17.92
CA TYR A 145 -9.25 -2.03 17.39
C TYR A 145 -9.35 -0.55 17.72
N ASP A 146 -9.60 0.25 16.74
CA ASP A 146 -9.63 1.73 16.81
C ASP A 146 -11.04 2.33 16.77
N GLY A 147 -12.08 1.51 16.55
CA GLY A 147 -13.46 1.99 16.51
C GLY A 147 -13.97 2.39 15.12
N THR A 148 -13.17 2.26 14.04
CA THR A 148 -13.55 2.65 12.67
C THR A 148 -14.28 1.58 11.87
N GLY A 149 -14.60 0.44 12.47
CA GLY A 149 -15.22 -0.69 11.77
C GLY A 149 -14.19 -1.63 11.11
N SER A 150 -12.90 -1.47 11.41
CA SER A 150 -11.87 -2.46 11.10
C SER A 150 -11.98 -3.69 12.00
N CYS A 151 -11.15 -4.70 11.74
CA CYS A 151 -10.95 -5.82 12.66
C CYS A 151 -10.26 -5.35 13.96
N GLY A 152 -10.05 -6.26 14.90
CA GLY A 152 -9.16 -6.02 16.01
C GLY A 152 -9.76 -6.20 17.40
N VAL A 153 -8.87 -6.22 18.38
CA VAL A 153 -9.16 -6.37 19.81
C VAL A 153 -9.11 -4.99 20.50
N LYS A 154 -10.15 -4.64 21.25
CA LYS A 154 -10.14 -3.39 22.04
C LYS A 154 -8.93 -3.34 22.98
N ALA A 155 -8.26 -2.20 23.07
CA ALA A 155 -7.08 -2.01 23.91
C ALA A 155 -7.31 -2.49 25.35
N SER A 156 -8.48 -2.20 25.93
CA SER A 156 -8.84 -2.65 27.28
C SER A 156 -8.99 -4.17 27.47
N LYS A 157 -9.03 -4.93 26.38
CA LYS A 157 -9.15 -6.41 26.37
C LYS A 157 -7.87 -7.08 25.83
N MET A 158 -6.95 -6.34 25.27
CA MET A 158 -5.79 -6.87 24.56
C MET A 158 -4.94 -7.78 25.43
N LYS A 159 -4.63 -7.36 26.66
CA LYS A 159 -3.80 -8.13 27.60
C LYS A 159 -4.43 -9.49 27.95
N ASP A 160 -5.74 -9.52 28.25
CA ASP A 160 -6.45 -10.75 28.59
C ASP A 160 -6.56 -11.66 27.36
N PHE A 161 -6.78 -11.07 26.17
CA PHE A 161 -6.78 -11.79 24.90
C PHE A 161 -5.43 -12.48 24.64
N VAL A 162 -4.32 -11.78 24.83
CA VAL A 162 -2.98 -12.35 24.63
C VAL A 162 -2.65 -13.42 25.67
N LYS A 163 -3.10 -13.29 26.91
CA LYS A 163 -2.96 -14.35 27.91
C LYS A 163 -3.65 -15.62 27.49
N GLU A 164 -4.89 -15.53 26.97
CA GLU A 164 -5.63 -16.67 26.49
C GLU A 164 -5.02 -17.24 25.20
N LEU A 165 -4.59 -16.39 24.27
CA LEU A 165 -3.86 -16.78 23.07
C LEU A 165 -2.65 -17.68 23.41
N ASN A 166 -1.88 -17.32 24.41
CA ASN A 166 -0.67 -18.06 24.82
C ASN A 166 -0.98 -19.46 25.42
N ASN A 167 -2.24 -19.78 25.70
CA ASN A 167 -2.66 -21.13 26.12
C ASN A 167 -2.79 -22.10 24.91
N HIS A 168 -2.73 -21.58 23.66
CA HIS A 168 -2.91 -22.39 22.46
C HIS A 168 -1.58 -22.90 21.91
N ARG A 169 -1.39 -24.21 21.88
CA ARG A 169 -0.17 -24.84 21.35
C ARG A 169 -0.04 -24.61 19.85
N GLY A 170 1.18 -24.43 19.37
CA GLY A 170 1.44 -24.16 17.94
C GLY A 170 1.17 -22.73 17.52
N ILE A 171 0.82 -21.85 18.46
CA ILE A 171 0.69 -20.40 18.26
C ILE A 171 1.80 -19.68 19.02
N GLU A 172 2.40 -18.68 18.41
CA GLU A 172 3.41 -17.82 19.02
C GLU A 172 3.00 -16.35 18.91
N PHE A 173 2.90 -15.68 20.04
CA PHE A 173 2.64 -14.24 20.08
C PHE A 173 3.92 -13.47 19.75
N GLU A 174 3.87 -12.61 18.73
CA GLU A 174 5.00 -11.76 18.36
C GLU A 174 4.86 -10.32 18.89
N GLY A 175 3.66 -9.84 19.03
CA GLY A 175 3.35 -8.48 19.39
C GLY A 175 1.99 -8.04 18.89
N PHE A 176 1.79 -6.76 18.65
CA PHE A 176 0.51 -6.24 18.16
C PHE A 176 0.71 -5.06 17.22
N TRP A 177 -0.30 -4.77 16.45
CA TRP A 177 -0.26 -3.72 15.45
C TRP A 177 -1.56 -2.91 15.44
N HIS A 178 -1.51 -1.76 14.79
CA HIS A 178 -2.65 -0.85 14.69
C HIS A 178 -2.74 -0.32 13.26
N HIS A 179 -3.96 -0.35 12.69
CA HIS A 179 -4.22 0.21 11.37
C HIS A 179 -4.49 1.70 11.48
N GLY A 180 -4.79 2.45 12.27
CA GLY A 180 -4.89 3.90 12.48
C GLY A 180 -5.94 4.65 11.68
N GLN A 181 -6.78 5.38 12.38
CA GLN A 181 -7.79 6.31 11.84
C GLN A 181 -7.17 7.61 11.31
N GLU A 182 -5.94 7.88 11.71
CA GLU A 182 -5.28 9.16 11.46
C GLU A 182 -5.02 9.40 9.97
N SER A 183 -5.11 8.35 9.14
CA SER A 183 -4.94 8.43 7.68
C SER A 183 -5.89 9.44 7.02
N ASN A 184 -7.06 9.67 7.62
CA ASN A 184 -8.11 10.55 7.08
C ASN A 184 -8.01 11.99 7.60
N ILE A 185 -7.08 12.28 8.50
CA ILE A 185 -6.90 13.62 9.05
C ILE A 185 -5.98 14.44 8.13
N VAL A 186 -6.54 15.42 7.46
CA VAL A 186 -5.87 16.27 6.47
C VAL A 186 -4.74 17.10 7.09
N LYS A 187 -5.02 17.79 8.19
CA LYS A 187 -4.07 18.69 8.84
C LYS A 187 -2.98 17.91 9.60
N PHE A 188 -1.74 18.20 9.29
CA PHE A 188 -0.58 17.55 9.90
C PHE A 188 -0.59 17.61 11.43
N SER A 189 -0.87 18.79 12.02
CA SER A 189 -0.86 18.97 13.48
C SER A 189 -1.95 18.16 14.20
N GLU A 190 -3.13 18.05 13.60
CA GLU A 190 -4.24 17.26 14.13
C GLU A 190 -3.92 15.75 14.01
N ARG A 191 -3.43 15.34 12.84
CA ARG A 191 -2.99 13.96 12.58
C ARG A 191 -1.87 13.54 13.54
N ARG A 192 -0.87 14.41 13.75
CA ARG A 192 0.19 14.19 14.72
C ARG A 192 -0.35 13.98 16.14
N SER A 193 -1.28 14.83 16.57
CA SER A 193 -1.88 14.72 17.90
C SER A 193 -2.68 13.42 18.07
N ALA A 194 -3.44 13.03 17.04
CA ALA A 194 -4.20 11.77 17.06
C ALA A 194 -3.26 10.56 17.09
N HIS A 195 -2.26 10.54 16.22
CA HIS A 195 -1.29 9.44 16.14
C HIS A 195 -0.46 9.27 17.43
N PHE A 196 -0.10 10.38 18.09
CA PHE A 196 0.58 10.31 19.36
C PHE A 196 -0.28 9.66 20.46
N LYS A 197 -1.58 9.92 20.50
CA LYS A 197 -2.50 9.24 21.44
C LYS A 197 -2.54 7.73 21.19
N THR A 198 -2.54 7.31 19.92
CA THR A 198 -2.44 5.89 19.56
C THR A 198 -1.12 5.28 20.05
N LEU A 199 -0.01 5.95 19.80
CA LEU A 199 1.31 5.48 20.25
C LEU A 199 1.45 5.46 21.78
N ASP A 200 0.84 6.42 22.51
CA ASP A 200 0.77 6.42 23.98
C ASP A 200 -0.01 5.19 24.48
N GLU A 201 -1.14 4.86 23.86
CA GLU A 201 -1.94 3.68 24.19
C GLU A 201 -1.17 2.38 23.90
N MET A 202 -0.46 2.31 22.77
CA MET A 202 0.40 1.17 22.46
C MET A 202 1.56 1.03 23.44
N ALA A 203 2.16 2.14 23.89
CA ALA A 203 3.22 2.13 24.89
C ALA A 203 2.70 1.58 26.22
N ARG A 204 1.55 2.06 26.69
CA ARG A 204 0.89 1.58 27.89
C ARG A 204 0.59 0.07 27.82
N LEU A 205 0.03 -0.41 26.72
CA LEU A 205 -0.25 -1.83 26.51
C LEU A 205 1.01 -2.68 26.51
N LYS A 206 2.07 -2.22 25.84
CA LYS A 206 3.38 -2.89 25.84
C LYS A 206 3.91 -3.04 27.26
N ASP A 207 3.97 -1.95 28.02
CA ASP A 207 4.48 -1.97 29.41
C ASP A 207 3.65 -2.90 30.29
N GLU A 208 2.31 -2.86 30.20
CA GLU A 208 1.42 -3.76 30.95
C GLU A 208 1.60 -5.25 30.61
N MET A 209 1.95 -5.57 29.37
CA MET A 209 2.27 -6.93 28.95
C MET A 209 3.63 -7.38 29.46
N GLU A 210 4.66 -6.56 29.29
CA GLU A 210 6.02 -6.86 29.73
C GLU A 210 6.12 -6.98 31.26
N ASP A 211 5.43 -6.14 32.02
CA ASP A 211 5.29 -6.25 33.49
C ASP A 211 4.61 -7.56 33.92
N SER A 212 3.84 -8.16 33.03
CA SER A 212 3.19 -9.46 33.26
C SER A 212 3.99 -10.65 32.70
N GLY A 213 5.23 -10.41 32.24
CA GLY A 213 6.11 -11.43 31.69
C GLY A 213 5.78 -11.83 30.24
N ILE A 214 4.97 -11.04 29.52
CA ILE A 214 4.65 -11.26 28.10
C ILE A 214 5.57 -10.36 27.27
N GLU A 215 6.50 -10.97 26.55
CA GLU A 215 7.42 -10.26 25.66
C GLU A 215 6.69 -9.72 24.42
N VAL A 216 6.94 -8.45 24.04
CA VAL A 216 6.41 -7.80 22.85
C VAL A 216 7.56 -7.53 21.87
N ARG A 217 7.73 -8.40 20.87
CA ARG A 217 8.81 -8.33 19.87
C ARG A 217 8.45 -7.48 18.66
N LEU A 218 7.16 -7.42 18.32
CA LEU A 218 6.64 -6.68 17.17
C LEU A 218 5.68 -5.58 17.63
N LEU A 219 5.98 -4.35 17.25
CA LEU A 219 5.04 -3.23 17.28
C LEU A 219 4.97 -2.63 15.89
N SER A 220 3.77 -2.49 15.36
CA SER A 220 3.61 -1.83 14.08
C SER A 220 2.44 -0.86 14.10
N ALA A 221 2.68 0.38 13.64
CA ALA A 221 1.68 1.43 13.57
C ALA A 221 2.05 2.47 12.52
N GLY A 222 1.02 3.10 11.96
CA GLY A 222 1.20 4.21 11.03
C GLY A 222 1.35 3.78 9.57
N TYR A 223 1.29 4.78 8.72
CA TYR A 223 1.26 4.67 7.26
C TYR A 223 2.15 5.70 6.60
N THR A 224 1.98 5.87 5.29
CA THR A 224 2.59 6.96 4.54
C THR A 224 2.28 8.32 5.16
N CYS A 225 1.04 8.60 5.57
CA CYS A 225 0.67 9.90 6.16
C CYS A 225 1.24 10.19 7.56
N THR A 226 1.77 9.19 8.26
CA THR A 226 2.42 9.35 9.57
C THR A 226 3.90 9.00 9.56
N TRP A 227 4.48 8.85 8.38
CA TRP A 227 5.87 8.42 8.16
C TRP A 227 6.90 9.25 8.95
N ASN A 228 6.68 10.56 9.02
CA ASN A 228 7.55 11.52 9.71
C ASN A 228 7.06 11.86 11.13
N ILE A 229 5.92 11.32 11.56
CA ILE A 229 5.34 11.53 12.89
C ILE A 229 5.77 10.42 13.85
N THR A 230 5.63 9.15 13.45
CA THR A 230 5.93 7.99 14.30
C THR A 230 7.34 8.06 14.93
N PRO A 231 8.42 8.42 14.19
CA PRO A 231 9.76 8.49 14.78
C PRO A 231 10.00 9.65 15.75
N GLU A 232 9.05 10.58 15.88
CA GLU A 232 9.13 11.64 16.88
C GLU A 232 8.65 11.21 18.26
N HIS A 233 7.93 10.08 18.33
CA HIS A 233 7.42 9.53 19.58
C HIS A 233 8.51 8.80 20.39
N THR A 234 8.31 8.69 21.71
CA THR A 234 9.26 8.02 22.61
C THR A 234 9.18 6.50 22.58
N LEU A 235 8.06 5.94 22.11
CA LEU A 235 7.90 4.49 21.92
C LEU A 235 8.93 3.97 20.94
N LYS A 236 9.61 2.88 21.31
CA LYS A 236 10.73 2.34 20.53
C LYS A 236 10.33 1.12 19.71
N ASN A 237 11.08 0.88 18.65
CA ASN A 237 10.96 -0.30 17.79
C ASN A 237 9.61 -0.39 17.06
N VAL A 238 8.99 0.76 16.76
CA VAL A 238 7.74 0.80 16.00
C VAL A 238 8.05 0.67 14.51
N LEU A 239 7.39 -0.28 13.83
CA LEU A 239 7.48 -0.48 12.39
C LEU A 239 6.34 0.24 11.68
N VAL A 240 6.67 1.17 10.79
CA VAL A 240 5.68 1.94 10.01
C VAL A 240 5.34 1.21 8.73
N GLN A 241 4.04 1.01 8.49
CA GLN A 241 3.52 0.29 7.32
C GLN A 241 3.27 1.22 6.12
N ALA A 242 4.19 2.14 5.86
CA ALA A 242 4.06 3.05 4.73
C ALA A 242 4.04 2.28 3.40
N GLY A 243 3.05 2.49 2.55
CA GLY A 243 2.88 1.79 1.28
C GLY A 243 2.80 2.73 0.07
N SER A 244 1.86 3.67 0.06
CA SER A 244 1.58 4.55 -1.08
C SER A 244 2.72 5.52 -1.42
N TYR A 245 3.65 5.76 -0.51
CA TYR A 245 4.77 6.69 -0.73
C TYR A 245 5.62 6.39 -1.97
N VAL A 246 5.70 5.10 -2.38
CA VAL A 246 6.54 4.71 -3.53
C VAL A 246 6.03 5.28 -4.84
N PHE A 247 4.70 5.36 -4.97
CA PHE A 247 4.03 5.90 -6.16
C PHE A 247 3.52 7.30 -5.94
N SER A 248 3.07 7.60 -4.72
CA SER A 248 2.22 8.73 -4.40
C SER A 248 1.01 8.80 -5.36
N ASP A 249 0.05 9.64 -5.09
CA ASP A 249 -1.11 9.85 -5.93
C ASP A 249 -1.68 11.24 -5.69
N TRP A 250 -2.67 11.63 -6.49
CA TRP A 250 -3.25 12.95 -6.38
C TRP A 250 -3.83 13.21 -4.99
N CYS A 251 -4.58 12.26 -4.43
CA CYS A 251 -5.21 12.41 -3.13
C CYS A 251 -4.19 12.56 -2.01
N SER A 252 -3.17 11.69 -1.97
CA SER A 252 -2.12 11.77 -0.95
C SER A 252 -1.29 13.04 -1.07
N HIS A 253 -0.89 13.40 -2.29
CA HIS A 253 0.05 14.50 -2.52
C HIS A 253 -0.58 15.89 -2.35
N HIS A 254 -1.85 16.05 -2.71
CA HIS A 254 -2.50 17.37 -2.72
C HIS A 254 -3.43 17.63 -1.54
N HIS A 255 -3.89 16.60 -0.83
CA HIS A 255 -4.83 16.77 0.28
C HIS A 255 -4.24 16.54 1.65
N LEU A 256 -3.18 15.73 1.77
CA LEU A 256 -2.58 15.43 3.06
C LEU A 256 -1.34 16.29 3.28
N GLU A 257 -1.39 17.21 4.25
CA GLU A 257 -0.21 17.96 4.67
C GLU A 257 0.92 17.03 5.15
N GLY A 258 2.17 17.34 4.81
CA GLY A 258 3.36 16.62 5.26
C GLY A 258 3.78 15.45 4.36
N LEU A 259 3.22 15.33 3.15
CA LEU A 259 3.61 14.35 2.13
C LEU A 259 4.37 14.93 0.93
N GLU A 260 4.71 16.20 0.97
CA GLU A 260 5.38 16.94 -0.10
C GLU A 260 6.78 16.39 -0.45
N ALA A 261 7.29 15.50 0.40
CA ALA A 261 8.58 14.82 0.18
C ALA A 261 8.52 13.72 -0.90
N PHE A 262 7.31 13.26 -1.27
CA PHE A 262 7.10 12.16 -2.21
C PHE A 262 6.43 12.67 -3.48
N ASP A 263 7.01 12.33 -4.63
CA ASP A 263 6.48 12.71 -5.94
C ASP A 263 5.55 11.62 -6.50
N CYS A 264 4.58 12.01 -7.35
CA CYS A 264 3.73 11.08 -8.07
C CYS A 264 4.52 10.36 -9.16
N ALA A 265 4.97 9.15 -8.85
CA ALA A 265 5.78 8.31 -9.75
C ALA A 265 4.93 7.39 -10.66
N LEU A 266 3.63 7.24 -10.39
CA LEU A 266 2.70 6.42 -11.16
C LEU A 266 1.77 7.30 -11.98
N THR A 267 1.64 7.01 -13.27
CA THR A 267 0.71 7.69 -14.17
C THR A 267 0.04 6.70 -15.11
N VAL A 268 -1.11 7.09 -15.65
CA VAL A 268 -1.76 6.40 -16.77
C VAL A 268 -1.51 7.21 -18.03
N LEU A 269 -0.80 6.63 -19.01
CA LEU A 269 -0.70 7.20 -20.34
C LEU A 269 -2.00 6.99 -21.07
N THR A 270 -2.55 8.05 -21.63
CA THR A 270 -3.78 8.06 -22.39
C THR A 270 -3.62 8.87 -23.68
N ARG A 271 -4.57 8.75 -24.59
CA ARG A 271 -4.54 9.45 -25.88
C ARG A 271 -5.81 10.25 -26.10
N CYS A 272 -5.66 11.47 -26.59
CA CYS A 272 -6.80 12.24 -27.06
C CYS A 272 -7.38 11.58 -28.31
N ILE A 273 -8.61 11.09 -28.23
CA ILE A 273 -9.30 10.36 -29.31
C ILE A 273 -10.31 11.22 -30.05
N SER A 274 -10.78 12.32 -29.46
CA SER A 274 -11.77 13.19 -30.09
C SER A 274 -11.75 14.61 -29.48
N ARG A 275 -12.14 15.58 -30.29
CA ARG A 275 -12.35 16.98 -29.89
C ARG A 275 -13.78 17.41 -30.29
N PRO A 276 -14.80 17.08 -29.43
CA PRO A 276 -16.19 17.41 -29.72
C PRO A 276 -16.47 18.91 -29.80
N ALA A 277 -15.78 19.72 -28.98
CA ALA A 277 -15.86 21.17 -28.94
C ALA A 277 -14.49 21.81 -28.68
N PRO A 278 -14.31 23.11 -28.92
CA PRO A 278 -13.02 23.79 -28.69
C PRO A 278 -12.51 23.70 -27.25
N ASN A 279 -13.42 23.58 -26.28
CA ASN A 279 -13.11 23.45 -24.86
C ASN A 279 -13.33 22.03 -24.32
N GLU A 280 -13.43 21.01 -25.18
CA GLU A 280 -13.65 19.61 -24.80
C GLU A 280 -12.66 18.69 -25.50
N ALA A 281 -12.18 17.69 -24.78
CA ALA A 281 -11.37 16.59 -25.33
C ALA A 281 -11.77 15.26 -24.72
N MET A 282 -11.89 14.24 -25.56
CA MET A 282 -12.11 12.85 -25.14
C MET A 282 -10.81 12.08 -25.14
N PHE A 283 -10.61 11.29 -24.11
CA PHE A 283 -9.44 10.44 -23.89
C PHE A 283 -9.83 8.97 -23.72
N ASP A 284 -8.94 8.05 -24.09
CA ASP A 284 -9.15 6.60 -24.06
C ASP A 284 -8.80 5.96 -22.69
N PHE A 285 -9.02 6.67 -21.61
CA PHE A 285 -8.99 6.11 -20.25
C PHE A 285 -10.34 6.32 -19.56
N GLY A 286 -10.62 5.49 -18.57
CA GLY A 286 -11.82 5.59 -17.74
C GLY A 286 -11.67 4.69 -16.52
N LEU A 287 -12.78 4.40 -15.81
CA LEU A 287 -12.80 3.65 -14.56
C LEU A 287 -12.16 2.25 -14.66
N ASN A 288 -12.09 1.66 -15.87
CA ASN A 288 -11.43 0.38 -16.10
C ASN A 288 -9.89 0.47 -16.20
N SER A 289 -9.33 1.68 -16.20
CA SER A 289 -7.88 1.91 -16.34
C SER A 289 -7.33 2.96 -15.38
N CYS A 290 -8.18 3.78 -14.78
CA CYS A 290 -7.79 4.79 -13.81
C CYS A 290 -8.87 4.91 -12.74
N SER A 291 -8.49 4.88 -11.48
CA SER A 291 -9.43 5.00 -10.37
C SER A 291 -9.67 6.47 -10.02
N ASP A 292 -10.93 6.82 -9.82
CA ASP A 292 -11.39 8.10 -9.28
C ASP A 292 -11.59 8.07 -7.76
N GLU A 293 -11.35 6.93 -7.10
CA GLU A 293 -11.54 6.75 -5.68
C GLU A 293 -10.46 7.45 -4.87
N CYS A 294 -10.82 8.40 -4.03
CA CYS A 294 -9.93 9.04 -3.05
C CYS A 294 -10.07 8.47 -1.62
N GLY A 295 -10.73 7.32 -1.45
CA GLY A 295 -11.02 6.72 -0.15
C GLY A 295 -12.29 7.29 0.51
N GLU A 296 -12.86 6.54 1.43
CA GLU A 296 -14.21 6.75 2.00
C GLU A 296 -14.40 8.06 2.79
N ASN A 297 -13.34 8.82 3.09
CA ASN A 297 -13.41 9.94 4.02
C ASN A 297 -12.97 11.29 3.45
N TYR A 298 -12.73 11.37 2.16
CA TYR A 298 -12.53 12.65 1.53
C TYR A 298 -13.88 13.09 0.93
N ASP A 299 -14.52 14.08 1.55
CA ASP A 299 -15.71 14.77 0.99
C ASP A 299 -15.39 15.47 -0.36
N LEU A 300 -14.31 15.09 -0.99
CA LEU A 300 -13.78 15.65 -2.21
C LEU A 300 -13.80 14.55 -3.28
N ILE A 301 -14.72 14.70 -4.21
CA ILE A 301 -14.63 14.02 -5.52
C ILE A 301 -13.45 14.68 -6.24
N VAL A 302 -12.28 14.13 -6.05
CA VAL A 302 -11.09 14.54 -6.79
C VAL A 302 -10.76 13.42 -7.75
N GLY A 303 -11.24 13.59 -8.95
CA GLY A 303 -10.91 12.69 -10.06
C GLY A 303 -9.41 12.78 -10.41
N PRO A 304 -8.96 11.90 -11.31
CA PRO A 304 -7.60 11.93 -11.83
C PRO A 304 -7.29 13.28 -12.46
N THR A 305 -6.02 13.69 -12.40
CA THR A 305 -5.58 14.96 -12.98
C THR A 305 -4.54 14.75 -14.08
N PHE A 306 -4.58 15.59 -15.09
CA PHE A 306 -3.57 15.55 -16.15
C PHE A 306 -2.25 16.18 -15.67
N LYS A 307 -1.14 15.48 -15.88
CA LYS A 307 0.18 15.87 -15.39
C LYS A 307 0.67 17.19 -16.00
N ASP A 308 0.52 17.33 -17.32
CA ASP A 308 1.10 18.43 -18.08
C ASP A 308 0.06 19.34 -18.76
N ILE A 309 -1.21 19.18 -18.43
CA ILE A 309 -2.30 19.99 -18.99
C ILE A 309 -2.97 20.77 -17.85
N SER A 310 -2.86 22.07 -17.91
CA SER A 310 -3.53 23.00 -16.98
C SER A 310 -4.88 23.49 -17.53
N GLY A 311 -5.67 24.14 -16.67
CA GLY A 311 -6.93 24.77 -17.06
C GLY A 311 -8.08 23.79 -17.31
N ILE A 312 -8.01 22.61 -16.74
CA ILE A 312 -9.10 21.64 -16.74
C ILE A 312 -10.11 22.06 -15.66
N ASN A 313 -11.36 22.19 -16.05
CA ASN A 313 -12.48 22.53 -15.15
C ASN A 313 -13.11 21.26 -14.54
N ALA A 314 -13.25 20.21 -15.37
CA ALA A 314 -13.82 18.94 -14.93
C ALA A 314 -13.31 17.78 -15.78
N VAL A 315 -13.20 16.62 -15.18
CA VAL A 315 -13.01 15.33 -15.86
C VAL A 315 -14.22 14.46 -15.56
N HIS A 316 -14.86 13.95 -16.60
CA HIS A 316 -16.04 13.07 -16.48
C HIS A 316 -15.64 11.67 -17.00
N GLU A 317 -15.39 10.77 -16.08
CA GLU A 317 -15.00 9.39 -16.40
C GLU A 317 -16.23 8.52 -16.67
N ARG A 318 -16.06 7.63 -17.65
CA ARG A 318 -16.93 6.48 -17.92
C ARG A 318 -16.08 5.21 -17.81
N GLU A 319 -16.61 4.07 -18.23
CA GLU A 319 -15.85 2.81 -18.12
C GLU A 319 -14.52 2.86 -18.89
N GLU A 320 -14.56 3.28 -20.19
CA GLU A 320 -13.43 3.17 -21.12
C GLU A 320 -12.90 4.52 -21.63
N ILE A 321 -13.65 5.59 -21.43
CA ILE A 321 -13.32 6.92 -21.97
C ILE A 321 -13.62 8.01 -20.94
N SER A 322 -12.88 9.12 -21.03
CA SER A 322 -13.10 10.29 -20.19
C SER A 322 -13.22 11.56 -21.02
N LEU A 323 -14.12 12.45 -20.57
CA LEU A 323 -14.27 13.79 -21.11
C LEU A 323 -13.55 14.79 -20.20
N ALA A 324 -12.54 15.47 -20.73
CA ALA A 324 -11.96 16.65 -20.09
C ALA A 324 -12.63 17.93 -20.63
N VAL A 325 -13.10 18.78 -19.72
CA VAL A 325 -13.68 20.09 -20.02
C VAL A 325 -12.70 21.16 -19.57
N PHE A 326 -12.27 22.03 -20.49
CA PHE A 326 -11.33 23.11 -20.22
C PHE A 326 -12.07 24.41 -19.88
N ASN A 327 -11.46 25.26 -19.05
CA ASN A 327 -11.96 26.58 -18.71
C ASN A 327 -12.13 27.48 -19.94
N GLU A 328 -11.24 27.31 -20.93
CA GLU A 328 -11.21 28.07 -22.18
C GLU A 328 -10.92 27.15 -23.38
N PRO A 329 -11.25 27.57 -24.60
CA PRO A 329 -10.87 26.80 -25.78
C PRO A 329 -9.37 26.52 -25.85
N ARG A 330 -9.01 25.24 -26.09
CA ARG A 330 -7.62 24.78 -26.19
C ARG A 330 -7.29 24.37 -27.64
N VAL A 331 -6.19 24.85 -28.17
CA VAL A 331 -5.69 24.49 -29.50
C VAL A 331 -4.45 23.58 -29.46
N ASP A 332 -3.86 23.48 -28.29
CA ASP A 332 -2.63 22.73 -28.00
C ASP A 332 -2.86 21.24 -27.73
N VAL A 333 -4.11 20.81 -27.44
CA VAL A 333 -4.48 19.41 -27.31
C VAL A 333 -5.14 18.93 -28.60
N LYS A 334 -4.54 17.96 -29.30
CA LYS A 334 -4.97 17.46 -30.60
C LYS A 334 -5.32 15.98 -30.54
N VAL A 335 -6.20 15.56 -31.45
CA VAL A 335 -6.46 14.12 -31.63
C VAL A 335 -5.16 13.41 -31.99
N GLY A 336 -4.86 12.35 -31.26
CA GLY A 336 -3.62 11.58 -31.37
C GLY A 336 -2.56 11.93 -30.33
N ASP A 337 -2.66 13.05 -29.63
CA ASP A 337 -1.70 13.41 -28.57
C ASP A 337 -1.77 12.41 -27.42
N ALA A 338 -0.61 11.93 -27.01
CA ALA A 338 -0.43 11.11 -25.82
C ALA A 338 -0.14 12.01 -24.61
N VAL A 339 -0.87 11.80 -23.52
CA VAL A 339 -0.75 12.59 -22.28
C VAL A 339 -0.79 11.68 -21.07
N GLU A 340 -0.21 12.14 -19.95
CA GLU A 340 -0.19 11.39 -18.70
C GLU A 340 -1.24 11.93 -17.74
N VAL A 341 -1.89 10.99 -17.03
CA VAL A 341 -2.88 11.27 -15.99
C VAL A 341 -2.34 10.72 -14.67
N ILE A 342 -2.30 11.54 -13.63
CA ILE A 342 -2.04 11.12 -12.25
C ILE A 342 -3.36 10.58 -11.69
N PRO A 343 -3.43 9.31 -11.27
CA PRO A 343 -4.66 8.75 -10.72
C PRO A 343 -5.04 9.40 -9.40
N ALA A 344 -6.33 9.41 -9.09
CA ALA A 344 -6.80 9.80 -7.78
C ALA A 344 -6.22 8.89 -6.68
N HIS A 345 -6.19 7.57 -6.93
CA HIS A 345 -5.65 6.57 -6.02
C HIS A 345 -4.77 5.55 -6.76
N SER A 346 -3.50 5.49 -6.40
CA SER A 346 -2.51 4.62 -7.06
C SER A 346 -2.77 3.13 -6.82
N ASP A 347 -3.17 2.73 -5.60
CA ASP A 347 -3.37 1.32 -5.22
C ASP A 347 -4.49 0.65 -6.03
N THR A 348 -5.61 1.33 -6.23
CA THR A 348 -6.76 0.83 -6.99
C THR A 348 -6.50 0.88 -8.48
N THR A 349 -5.86 1.93 -8.98
CA THR A 349 -5.45 2.04 -10.39
C THR A 349 -4.49 0.91 -10.78
N ALA A 350 -3.49 0.64 -9.96
CA ALA A 350 -2.53 -0.43 -10.22
C ALA A 350 -3.17 -1.82 -10.40
N LYS A 351 -4.30 -2.07 -9.72
CA LYS A 351 -5.06 -3.32 -9.88
C LYS A 351 -5.74 -3.49 -11.23
N LEU A 352 -5.99 -2.40 -11.94
CA LEU A 352 -6.69 -2.42 -13.23
C LEU A 352 -5.77 -2.83 -14.38
N HIS A 353 -4.45 -2.83 -14.15
CA HIS A 353 -3.45 -3.11 -15.17
C HIS A 353 -2.69 -4.41 -14.90
N SER A 354 -2.47 -5.20 -15.95
CA SER A 354 -1.70 -6.44 -15.91
C SER A 354 -0.19 -6.24 -16.09
N VAL A 355 0.22 -5.03 -16.48
CA VAL A 355 1.61 -4.68 -16.82
C VAL A 355 1.91 -3.27 -16.35
N TYR A 356 3.14 -3.07 -15.83
CA TYR A 356 3.74 -1.76 -15.59
C TYR A 356 4.87 -1.52 -16.60
N TYR A 357 4.91 -0.32 -17.14
CA TYR A 357 6.01 0.14 -17.98
C TYR A 357 6.90 1.09 -17.16
N GLY A 358 8.11 0.66 -16.84
CA GLY A 358 9.12 1.50 -16.16
C GLY A 358 9.78 2.42 -17.16
N ILE A 359 9.66 3.72 -16.93
CA ILE A 359 10.13 4.77 -17.84
C ILE A 359 11.33 5.48 -17.24
N ARG A 360 12.38 5.67 -18.06
CA ARG A 360 13.51 6.55 -17.78
C ARG A 360 13.82 7.37 -19.02
N ASP A 361 14.00 8.69 -18.88
CA ASP A 361 14.25 9.63 -19.98
C ASP A 361 13.22 9.54 -21.15
N GLY A 362 11.96 9.25 -20.80
CA GLY A 362 10.87 9.10 -21.77
C GLY A 362 10.89 7.80 -22.58
N VAL A 363 11.74 6.84 -22.22
CA VAL A 363 11.90 5.53 -22.86
C VAL A 363 11.52 4.41 -21.92
N VAL A 364 10.89 3.37 -22.42
CA VAL A 364 10.60 2.13 -21.66
C VAL A 364 11.91 1.41 -21.38
N GLU A 365 12.35 1.47 -20.12
CA GLU A 365 13.56 0.76 -19.67
C GLU A 365 13.25 -0.69 -19.29
N VAL A 366 12.06 -0.93 -18.73
CA VAL A 366 11.65 -2.24 -18.23
C VAL A 366 10.14 -2.42 -18.29
N VAL A 367 9.70 -3.66 -18.44
CA VAL A 367 8.30 -4.06 -18.38
C VAL A 367 8.11 -5.09 -17.27
N TRP A 368 7.26 -4.77 -16.30
CA TRP A 368 6.97 -5.66 -15.17
C TRP A 368 5.55 -6.21 -15.24
N PRO A 369 5.37 -7.52 -15.38
CA PRO A 369 4.06 -8.14 -15.26
C PRO A 369 3.49 -7.96 -13.85
N ASN A 370 2.23 -7.59 -13.74
CA ASN A 370 1.53 -7.44 -12.46
C ASN A 370 0.85 -8.76 -12.06
N TYR A 371 1.65 -9.77 -11.72
CA TYR A 371 1.11 -11.05 -11.25
C TYR A 371 0.36 -10.95 -9.91
N GLY A 372 0.65 -9.91 -9.12
CA GLY A 372 -0.02 -9.63 -7.84
C GLY A 372 -1.44 -9.06 -7.99
N GLN A 373 -1.88 -8.71 -9.18
CA GLN A 373 -3.15 -8.03 -9.46
C GLN A 373 -4.37 -8.73 -8.86
N CYS A 374 -4.46 -10.05 -8.95
CA CYS A 374 -5.61 -10.87 -8.55
C CYS A 374 -5.30 -11.84 -7.38
N LEU A 375 -4.23 -11.65 -6.64
CA LEU A 375 -3.86 -12.52 -5.51
C LEU A 375 -4.53 -12.05 -4.21
N PHE A 376 -5.48 -12.84 -3.69
CA PHE A 376 -6.28 -12.57 -2.49
C PHE A 376 -6.01 -13.58 -1.37
#